data_01da149726c5d51ee875515342c810c4
#
_entry.id   01da149726c5d51ee875515342c810c4
#
_cell.length_a   1.000
_cell.length_b   1.000
_cell.length_c   1.000
_cell.angle_alpha   90.00
_cell.angle_beta   90.00
_cell.angle_gamma   90.00
#
_symmetry.space_group_name_H-M   'P 1'
#
loop_
_entity.id
_entity.type
_entity.pdbx_description
1 polymer ?
#
loop_
_entity_poly.entity_id
_entity_poly.type
_entity_poly.pdbx_seq_one_letter_code
_entity_poly.pdbx_strand_id
1 'polypeptide(L)'
;VKTTLNPGTQVVSKSRVVIFGSVLIAIGIAATAIGLMVTGSSYQSAAEGISDTGPFVAWGVAILRVLTDIAGIVTIGFLVSAAFLDPSGKNGVLSAAGRKDILRGSWAAAVWAVLAIIQAFFLLAYVLGVSLFEALTPSVVSTYATDVP
;
A
#
# COMPACT_ATOMS: atom_id res chain seq x y z
N VAL A 1 -19.33 -52.49 -5.04
CA VAL A 1 -18.36 -51.76 -4.20
C VAL A 1 -18.16 -50.38 -4.86
N LYS A 2 -18.82 -49.36 -4.32
CA LYS A 2 -18.62 -47.95 -4.75
C LYS A 2 -17.50 -47.38 -3.91
N THR A 3 -16.31 -47.25 -4.48
CA THR A 3 -15.20 -46.50 -3.89
C THR A 3 -15.47 -45.02 -4.07
N THR A 4 -15.94 -44.35 -3.02
CA THR A 4 -16.02 -42.90 -2.97
C THR A 4 -14.63 -42.33 -2.79
N LEU A 5 -14.02 -41.87 -3.89
CA LEU A 5 -12.84 -41.03 -3.84
C LEU A 5 -13.25 -39.70 -3.15
N ASN A 6 -12.82 -39.51 -1.94
CA ASN A 6 -12.91 -38.25 -1.24
C ASN A 6 -11.79 -37.35 -1.78
N PRO A 7 -12.08 -36.30 -2.59
CA PRO A 7 -11.06 -35.34 -2.98
C PRO A 7 -10.69 -34.56 -1.72
N GLY A 8 -9.53 -34.90 -1.13
CA GLY A 8 -8.98 -34.20 0.02
C GLY A 8 -8.88 -32.71 -0.29
N THR A 9 -9.84 -31.95 0.17
CA THR A 9 -9.74 -30.49 0.26
C THR A 9 -8.57 -30.18 1.17
N GLN A 10 -7.44 -29.86 0.58
CA GLN A 10 -6.27 -29.34 1.27
C GLN A 10 -6.68 -28.03 1.91
N VAL A 11 -7.10 -28.08 3.17
CA VAL A 11 -7.36 -26.90 3.98
C VAL A 11 -6.00 -26.23 4.20
N VAL A 12 -5.66 -25.29 3.32
CA VAL A 12 -4.45 -24.47 3.52
C VAL A 12 -4.61 -23.78 4.86
N SER A 13 -3.77 -24.14 5.82
CA SER A 13 -3.80 -23.58 7.16
C SER A 13 -3.70 -22.05 7.08
N LYS A 14 -4.63 -21.35 7.72
CA LYS A 14 -4.64 -19.86 7.78
C LYS A 14 -3.28 -19.31 8.23
N SER A 15 -2.58 -20.00 9.09
CA SER A 15 -1.22 -19.69 9.52
C SER A 15 -0.22 -19.66 8.36
N ARG A 16 -0.29 -20.59 7.42
CA ARG A 16 0.63 -20.62 6.26
C ARG A 16 0.40 -19.45 5.33
N VAL A 17 -0.86 -19.06 5.07
CA VAL A 17 -1.19 -17.92 4.23
C VAL A 17 -0.67 -16.61 4.84
N VAL A 18 -0.83 -16.42 6.14
CA VAL A 18 -0.33 -15.25 6.86
C VAL A 18 1.20 -15.20 6.82
N ILE A 19 1.87 -16.34 7.05
CA ILE A 19 3.34 -16.42 7.01
C ILE A 19 3.85 -16.11 5.60
N PHE A 20 3.27 -16.71 4.55
CA PHE A 20 3.66 -16.40 3.18
C PHE A 20 3.44 -14.93 2.81
N GLY A 21 2.31 -14.35 3.21
CA GLY A 21 2.02 -12.93 2.98
C GLY A 21 3.04 -12.01 3.67
N SER A 22 3.36 -12.27 4.94
CA SER A 22 4.34 -11.47 5.68
C SER A 22 5.76 -11.60 5.12
N VAL A 23 6.16 -12.79 4.67
CA VAL A 23 7.46 -13.00 4.02
C VAL A 23 7.55 -12.24 2.71
N LEU A 24 6.53 -12.26 1.86
CA LEU A 24 6.51 -11.51 0.61
C LEU A 24 6.60 -10.00 0.84
N ILE A 25 5.89 -9.48 1.84
CA ILE A 25 5.98 -8.06 2.23
C ILE A 25 7.39 -7.71 2.69
N ALA A 26 7.99 -8.55 3.55
CA ALA A 26 9.35 -8.32 4.03
C ALA A 26 10.38 -8.34 2.89
N ILE A 27 10.25 -9.28 1.94
CA ILE A 27 11.10 -9.34 0.73
C ILE A 27 10.91 -8.07 -0.12
N GLY A 28 9.70 -7.60 -0.32
CA GLY A 28 9.41 -6.38 -1.07
C GLY A 28 10.07 -5.14 -0.45
N ILE A 29 9.96 -4.99 0.87
CA ILE A 29 10.61 -3.89 1.61
C ILE A 29 12.14 -3.99 1.51
N ALA A 30 12.70 -5.18 1.72
CA ALA A 30 14.15 -5.39 1.62
C ALA A 30 14.67 -5.12 0.21
N ALA A 31 13.99 -5.59 -0.83
CA ALA A 31 14.36 -5.33 -2.22
C ALA A 31 14.32 -3.83 -2.56
N THR A 32 13.32 -3.11 -2.06
CA THR A 32 13.23 -1.65 -2.24
C THR A 32 14.37 -0.94 -1.54
N ALA A 33 14.68 -1.30 -0.30
CA ALA A 33 15.79 -0.71 0.45
C ALA A 33 17.15 -0.95 -0.24
N ILE A 34 17.37 -2.18 -0.70
CA ILE A 34 18.60 -2.53 -1.46
C ILE A 34 18.65 -1.73 -2.78
N GLY A 35 17.53 -1.66 -3.51
CA GLY A 35 17.44 -0.88 -4.75
C GLY A 35 17.82 0.59 -4.53
N LEU A 36 17.30 1.23 -3.50
CA LEU A 36 17.62 2.61 -3.14
C LEU A 36 19.11 2.80 -2.79
N MET A 37 19.70 1.83 -2.09
CA MET A 37 21.15 1.87 -1.77
C MET A 37 22.03 1.70 -3.00
N VAL A 38 21.69 0.75 -3.88
CA VAL A 38 22.49 0.43 -5.07
C VAL A 38 22.41 1.53 -6.13
N THR A 39 21.23 2.14 -6.30
CA THR A 39 21.04 3.20 -7.30
C THR A 39 21.57 4.56 -6.85
N GLY A 40 22.13 4.68 -5.65
CA GLY A 40 22.59 5.96 -5.10
C GLY A 40 21.45 6.95 -4.81
N SER A 41 20.21 6.50 -4.88
CA SER A 41 19.01 7.28 -4.54
C SER A 41 18.78 7.36 -3.03
N SER A 42 19.74 6.89 -2.22
CA SER A 42 19.74 7.15 -0.78
C SER A 42 19.91 8.64 -0.54
N TYR A 43 19.29 9.12 0.54
CA TYR A 43 19.40 10.51 0.93
C TYR A 43 20.87 11.00 0.87
N GLN A 44 21.08 12.05 0.11
CA GLN A 44 22.31 12.83 0.11
C GLN A 44 21.96 14.23 0.61
N SER A 45 22.71 14.74 1.57
CA SER A 45 22.50 16.10 2.05
C SER A 45 22.64 17.08 0.88
N ALA A 46 21.75 18.05 0.79
CA ALA A 46 21.81 19.08 -0.22
C ALA A 46 23.13 19.87 -0.11
N ALA A 47 23.62 20.38 -1.23
CA ALA A 47 24.78 21.28 -1.24
C ALA A 47 24.48 22.55 -0.41
N GLU A 48 25.54 23.17 0.14
CA GLU A 48 25.39 24.41 0.91
C GLU A 48 24.59 25.48 0.14
N GLY A 49 23.54 26.00 0.78
CA GLY A 49 22.63 27.01 0.17
C GLY A 49 21.40 26.44 -0.51
N ILE A 50 21.22 25.13 -0.60
CA ILE A 50 19.99 24.51 -1.09
C ILE A 50 19.18 23.98 0.10
N SER A 51 17.87 24.27 0.11
CA SER A 51 16.96 23.74 1.13
C SER A 51 16.97 22.20 1.13
N ASP A 52 17.15 21.61 2.31
CA ASP A 52 17.20 20.17 2.51
C ASP A 52 16.00 19.71 3.33
N THR A 53 15.22 18.79 2.79
CA THR A 53 14.06 18.20 3.47
C THR A 53 14.43 17.29 4.65
N GLY A 54 15.70 16.95 4.75
CA GLY A 54 16.23 16.01 5.74
C GLY A 54 15.93 14.52 5.41
N PRO A 55 16.70 13.63 6.05
CA PRO A 55 16.62 12.19 5.79
C PRO A 55 15.24 11.59 6.12
N PHE A 56 14.53 12.15 7.07
CA PHE A 56 13.23 11.66 7.48
C PHE A 56 12.19 11.77 6.36
N VAL A 57 12.15 12.89 5.65
CA VAL A 57 11.20 13.10 4.55
C VAL A 57 11.60 12.25 3.35
N ALA A 58 12.87 12.21 2.99
CA ALA A 58 13.36 11.45 1.85
C ALA A 58 13.08 9.94 1.98
N TRP A 59 13.41 9.34 3.12
CA TRP A 59 13.10 7.95 3.41
C TRP A 59 11.59 7.70 3.58
N GLY A 60 10.88 8.67 4.16
CA GLY A 60 9.43 8.63 4.33
C GLY A 60 8.70 8.51 3.00
N VAL A 61 9.06 9.29 1.99
CA VAL A 61 8.49 9.21 0.63
C VAL A 61 8.67 7.81 0.04
N ALA A 62 9.88 7.25 0.12
CA ALA A 62 10.17 5.93 -0.44
C ALA A 62 9.37 4.82 0.26
N ILE A 63 9.33 4.82 1.59
CA ILE A 63 8.61 3.82 2.39
C ILE A 63 7.10 3.93 2.16
N LEU A 64 6.54 5.14 2.21
CA LEU A 64 5.12 5.37 2.00
C LEU A 64 4.67 4.95 0.61
N ARG A 65 5.49 5.16 -0.41
CA ARG A 65 5.19 4.70 -1.77
C ARG A 65 5.00 3.18 -1.81
N VAL A 66 5.94 2.43 -1.24
CA VAL A 66 5.85 0.97 -1.18
C VAL A 66 4.61 0.51 -0.39
N LEU A 67 4.33 1.14 0.74
CA LEU A 67 3.15 0.80 1.55
C LEU A 67 1.84 1.09 0.80
N THR A 68 1.77 2.21 0.08
CA THR A 68 0.61 2.58 -0.73
C THR A 68 0.40 1.59 -1.88
N ASP A 69 1.46 1.19 -2.57
CA ASP A 69 1.40 0.20 -3.65
C ASP A 69 0.92 -1.16 -3.13
N ILE A 70 1.45 -1.63 -1.98
CA ILE A 70 1.01 -2.88 -1.33
C ILE A 70 -0.47 -2.79 -0.95
N ALA A 71 -0.90 -1.70 -0.32
CA ALA A 71 -2.29 -1.51 0.08
C ALA A 71 -3.24 -1.51 -1.13
N GLY A 72 -2.83 -0.90 -2.24
CA GLY A 72 -3.56 -0.92 -3.51
C GLY A 72 -3.71 -2.33 -4.08
N ILE A 73 -2.61 -3.09 -4.13
CA ILE A 73 -2.63 -4.48 -4.60
C ILE A 73 -3.55 -5.36 -3.75
N VAL A 74 -3.49 -5.21 -2.42
CA VAL A 74 -4.35 -5.95 -1.49
C VAL A 74 -5.83 -5.59 -1.70
N THR A 75 -6.13 -4.31 -1.88
CA THR A 75 -7.49 -3.82 -2.15
C THR A 75 -8.04 -4.43 -3.43
N ILE A 76 -7.29 -4.35 -4.53
CA ILE A 76 -7.66 -4.93 -5.82
C ILE A 76 -7.82 -6.45 -5.70
N GLY A 77 -6.93 -7.12 -4.99
CA GLY A 77 -6.99 -8.57 -4.76
C GLY A 77 -8.29 -9.00 -4.09
N PHE A 78 -8.74 -8.31 -3.05
CA PHE A 78 -10.03 -8.62 -2.39
C PHE A 78 -11.23 -8.34 -3.30
N LEU A 79 -11.21 -7.25 -4.07
CA LEU A 79 -12.31 -6.92 -4.99
C LEU A 79 -12.40 -7.92 -6.14
N VAL A 80 -11.26 -8.32 -6.71
CA VAL A 80 -11.21 -9.36 -7.77
C VAL A 80 -11.64 -10.71 -7.21
N SER A 81 -11.24 -11.08 -5.99
CA SER A 81 -11.70 -12.29 -5.32
C SER A 81 -13.22 -12.30 -5.19
N ALA A 82 -13.80 -11.22 -4.68
CA ALA A 82 -15.24 -11.10 -4.49
C ALA A 82 -16.03 -11.11 -5.83
N ALA A 83 -15.44 -10.54 -6.90
CA ALA A 83 -16.12 -10.43 -8.20
C ALA A 83 -16.05 -11.71 -9.04
N PHE A 84 -14.94 -12.44 -8.99
CA PHE A 84 -14.63 -13.51 -9.95
C PHE A 84 -14.44 -14.89 -9.33
N LEU A 85 -13.95 -14.97 -8.08
CA LEU A 85 -13.63 -16.25 -7.46
C LEU A 85 -14.74 -16.79 -6.55
N ASP A 86 -15.62 -15.92 -6.04
CA ASP A 86 -16.73 -16.36 -5.20
C ASP A 86 -17.94 -16.76 -6.06
N PRO A 87 -18.42 -18.01 -5.92
CA PRO A 87 -19.60 -18.46 -6.65
C PRO A 87 -20.82 -17.64 -6.24
N SER A 88 -21.52 -17.09 -7.22
CA SER A 88 -22.80 -16.43 -6.99
C SER A 88 -23.79 -17.41 -6.34
N GLY A 89 -24.47 -16.97 -5.30
CA GLY A 89 -25.57 -17.72 -4.71
C GLY A 89 -26.70 -17.95 -5.71
N LYS A 90 -27.56 -18.95 -5.46
CA LYS A 90 -28.61 -19.40 -6.36
C LYS A 90 -29.60 -18.32 -6.86
N ASN A 91 -29.57 -17.11 -6.29
CA ASN A 91 -30.48 -16.00 -6.63
C ASN A 91 -29.71 -14.71 -7.02
N GLY A 92 -28.48 -14.80 -7.50
CA GLY A 92 -27.68 -13.61 -7.80
C GLY A 92 -27.20 -12.84 -6.56
N VAL A 93 -27.42 -13.39 -5.37
CA VAL A 93 -26.94 -12.80 -4.11
C VAL A 93 -25.53 -13.26 -3.84
N LEU A 94 -24.66 -12.34 -3.43
CA LEU A 94 -23.28 -12.64 -3.03
C LEU A 94 -23.23 -13.72 -1.95
N SER A 95 -22.30 -14.64 -2.09
CA SER A 95 -22.00 -15.65 -1.07
C SER A 95 -21.56 -15.00 0.25
N ALA A 96 -21.65 -15.74 1.35
CA ALA A 96 -21.16 -15.27 2.65
C ALA A 96 -19.63 -14.99 2.63
N ALA A 97 -18.87 -15.67 1.76
CA ALA A 97 -17.45 -15.44 1.54
C ALA A 97 -17.24 -14.12 0.78
N GLY A 98 -17.93 -13.90 -0.34
CA GLY A 98 -17.85 -12.68 -1.13
C GLY A 98 -18.20 -11.42 -0.34
N ARG A 99 -19.21 -11.49 0.53
CA ARG A 99 -19.53 -10.37 1.44
C ARG A 99 -18.39 -10.05 2.40
N LYS A 100 -17.68 -11.06 2.93
CA LYS A 100 -16.51 -10.86 3.79
C LYS A 100 -15.34 -10.26 3.01
N ASP A 101 -15.13 -10.67 1.77
CA ASP A 101 -14.05 -10.17 0.94
C ASP A 101 -14.31 -8.73 0.50
N ILE A 102 -15.55 -8.34 0.21
CA ILE A 102 -15.91 -6.93 -0.01
C ILE A 102 -15.64 -6.10 1.25
N LEU A 103 -16.03 -6.57 2.43
CA LEU A 103 -15.78 -5.83 3.67
C LEU A 103 -14.28 -5.65 3.94
N ARG A 104 -13.47 -6.70 3.72
CA ARG A 104 -12.01 -6.62 3.83
C ARG A 104 -11.40 -5.68 2.78
N GLY A 105 -11.92 -5.75 1.54
CA GLY A 105 -11.54 -4.83 0.47
C GLY A 105 -11.84 -3.39 0.80
N SER A 106 -12.99 -3.11 1.41
CA SER A 106 -13.36 -1.75 1.86
C SER A 106 -12.43 -1.23 2.95
N TRP A 107 -12.07 -2.06 3.93
CA TRP A 107 -11.07 -1.69 4.94
C TRP A 107 -9.68 -1.47 4.34
N ALA A 108 -9.26 -2.34 3.43
CA ALA A 108 -7.98 -2.17 2.71
C ALA A 108 -7.98 -0.88 1.88
N ALA A 109 -9.09 -0.55 1.22
CA ALA A 109 -9.24 0.70 0.48
C ALA A 109 -9.16 1.94 1.39
N ALA A 110 -9.77 1.89 2.59
CA ALA A 110 -9.68 2.96 3.56
C ALA A 110 -8.21 3.17 4.03
N VAL A 111 -7.50 2.10 4.32
CA VAL A 111 -6.07 2.16 4.67
C VAL A 111 -5.26 2.71 3.51
N TRP A 112 -5.52 2.26 2.28
CA TRP A 112 -4.86 2.77 1.08
C TRP A 112 -5.08 4.27 0.89
N ALA A 113 -6.31 4.76 1.07
CA ALA A 113 -6.63 6.18 0.97
C ALA A 113 -5.88 7.02 2.02
N VAL A 114 -5.82 6.55 3.27
CA VAL A 114 -5.05 7.22 4.34
C VAL A 114 -3.56 7.27 4.00
N LEU A 115 -2.98 6.15 3.54
CA LEU A 115 -1.57 6.10 3.15
C LEU A 115 -1.29 7.05 1.97
N ALA A 116 -2.19 7.12 0.99
CA ALA A 116 -2.05 8.03 -0.15
C ALA A 116 -2.06 9.51 0.28
N ILE A 117 -2.93 9.88 1.22
CA ILE A 117 -2.97 11.24 1.78
C ILE A 117 -1.66 11.56 2.51
N ILE A 118 -1.19 10.66 3.37
CA ILE A 118 0.08 10.86 4.09
C ILE A 118 1.24 10.98 3.09
N GLN A 119 1.28 10.11 2.06
CA GLN A 119 2.29 10.16 1.02
C GLN A 119 2.27 11.49 0.26
N ALA A 120 1.09 12.05 -0.03
CA ALA A 120 0.97 13.34 -0.71
C ALA A 120 1.63 14.47 0.10
N PHE A 121 1.45 14.49 1.43
CA PHE A 121 2.12 15.48 2.29
C PHE A 121 3.63 15.29 2.36
N PHE A 122 4.11 14.07 2.43
CA PHE A 122 5.54 13.80 2.37
C PHE A 122 6.16 14.20 1.03
N LEU A 123 5.45 13.92 -0.06
CA LEU A 123 5.88 14.32 -1.41
C LEU A 123 5.87 15.85 -1.56
N LEU A 124 4.87 16.54 -1.02
CA LEU A 124 4.81 18.00 -1.00
C LEU A 124 6.01 18.59 -0.26
N ALA A 125 6.30 18.10 0.95
CA ALA A 125 7.47 18.53 1.73
C ALA A 125 8.77 18.28 0.95
N TYR A 126 8.88 17.11 0.31
CA TYR A 126 10.05 16.74 -0.49
C TYR A 126 10.26 17.66 -1.70
N VAL A 127 9.19 17.96 -2.44
CA VAL A 127 9.25 18.82 -3.64
C VAL A 127 9.56 20.27 -3.29
N LEU A 128 9.00 20.77 -2.18
CA LEU A 128 9.23 22.13 -1.72
C LEU A 128 10.57 22.35 -1.01
N GLY A 129 11.27 21.28 -0.66
CA GLY A 129 12.52 21.37 0.09
C GLY A 129 12.33 21.88 1.52
N VAL A 130 11.14 21.67 2.13
CA VAL A 130 10.79 22.15 3.47
C VAL A 130 10.56 21.02 4.45
N SER A 131 10.53 21.33 5.75
CA SER A 131 10.17 20.33 6.75
C SER A 131 8.71 19.88 6.61
N LEU A 132 8.39 18.66 7.06
CA LEU A 132 7.02 18.12 7.00
C LEU A 132 6.01 19.03 7.73
N PHE A 133 6.40 19.63 8.86
CA PHE A 133 5.53 20.51 9.63
C PHE A 133 5.26 21.84 8.91
N GLU A 134 6.21 22.35 8.17
CA GLU A 134 6.08 23.56 7.36
C GLU A 134 5.18 23.30 6.14
N ALA A 135 5.31 22.14 5.50
CA ALA A 135 4.45 21.71 4.41
C ALA A 135 2.97 21.56 4.82
N LEU A 136 2.69 21.27 6.10
CA LEU A 136 1.34 21.17 6.65
C LEU A 136 0.70 22.53 6.95
N THR A 137 1.42 23.65 6.77
CA THR A 137 0.87 24.99 7.03
C THR A 137 -0.23 25.30 6.00
N PRO A 138 -1.41 25.77 6.44
CA PRO A 138 -2.55 26.00 5.53
C PRO A 138 -2.23 26.94 4.37
N SER A 139 -1.34 27.93 4.54
CA SER A 139 -0.89 28.82 3.49
C SER A 139 -0.14 28.09 2.38
N VAL A 140 0.75 27.16 2.73
CA VAL A 140 1.52 26.37 1.76
C VAL A 140 0.58 25.44 0.98
N VAL A 141 -0.32 24.76 1.66
CA VAL A 141 -1.30 23.85 1.05
C VAL A 141 -2.23 24.61 0.10
N SER A 142 -2.72 25.79 0.49
CA SER A 142 -3.60 26.60 -0.36
C SER A 142 -2.89 27.11 -1.61
N THR A 143 -1.67 27.62 -1.48
CA THR A 143 -0.87 28.09 -2.62
C THR A 143 -0.60 26.94 -3.61
N TYR A 144 -0.23 25.76 -3.10
CA TYR A 144 -0.01 24.60 -3.96
C TYR A 144 -1.29 24.13 -4.67
N ALA A 145 -2.44 24.17 -3.98
CA ALA A 145 -3.72 23.77 -4.58
C ALA A 145 -4.26 24.76 -5.63
N THR A 146 -3.86 26.04 -5.57
CA THR A 146 -4.36 27.09 -6.47
C THR A 146 -3.40 27.44 -7.60
N ASP A 147 -2.10 27.33 -7.37
CA ASP A 147 -1.07 27.84 -8.28
C ASP A 147 -0.40 26.73 -9.12
N VAL A 148 -0.67 25.45 -8.84
CA VAL A 148 -0.19 24.35 -9.69
C VAL A 148 -1.28 23.93 -10.66
N PRO A 149 -1.08 24.14 -11.97
CA PRO A 149 -2.01 23.78 -13.03
C PRO A 149 -2.15 22.24 -13.20
#